data_e07b5d3f3d2d5c3eb4ac95269d596360
#
_entry.id   e07b5d3f3d2d5c3eb4ac95269d596360
#
_cell.length_a   1.000
_cell.length_b   1.000
_cell.length_c   1.000
_cell.angle_alpha   90.00
_cell.angle_beta   90.00
_cell.angle_gamma   90.00
#
_symmetry.space_group_name_H-M   'P 1'
#
loop_
_entity.id
_entity.type
_entity.pdbx_description
1 polymer ?
#
loop_
_entity_poly.entity_id
_entity_poly.type
_entity_poly.pdbx_seq_one_letter_code
_entity_poly.pdbx_strand_id
1 'polypeptide(L)'
;MLSGVGSVAVLVRDARKAADWYCEKLGFEVVARERHLVFLRPPGSSLPLIHLCGEGDDWQGDSPGGRTGIWFRCGETRRTEIAPGVFLPASTPRDVEHAYRELKARGVELVQELTDTGWGKMAVFRDPDGNEFEIS
;
A
#
# COMPACT_ATOMS: atom_id res chain seq x y z
N MET A 1 8.20 12.08 23.16
CA MET A 1 7.16 11.03 23.17
C MET A 1 6.65 10.80 21.77
N LEU A 2 6.44 9.54 21.41
CA LEU A 2 5.86 9.20 20.12
C LEU A 2 4.37 9.51 20.14
N SER A 3 3.86 10.16 19.09
CA SER A 3 2.44 10.55 18.97
C SER A 3 1.68 9.76 17.88
N GLY A 4 2.37 8.97 17.07
CA GLY A 4 1.78 8.15 16.03
C GLY A 4 2.76 7.83 14.90
N VAL A 5 2.23 7.19 13.87
CA VAL A 5 2.95 6.94 12.62
C VAL A 5 2.78 8.15 11.71
N GLY A 6 3.87 8.79 11.33
CA GLY A 6 3.84 9.97 10.46
C GLY A 6 3.62 9.60 8.99
N SER A 7 4.40 8.64 8.51
CA SER A 7 4.27 8.06 7.17
C SER A 7 5.01 6.72 7.10
N VAL A 8 4.79 5.98 6.02
CA VAL A 8 5.45 4.70 5.76
C VAL A 8 6.35 4.84 4.54
N ALA A 9 7.64 4.53 4.69
CA ALA A 9 8.61 4.59 3.61
C ALA A 9 8.55 3.33 2.74
N VAL A 10 8.56 3.51 1.42
CA VAL A 10 8.72 2.45 0.44
C VAL A 10 9.91 2.80 -0.44
N LEU A 11 10.90 1.94 -0.49
CA LEU A 11 12.12 2.17 -1.27
C LEU A 11 11.87 1.81 -2.73
N VAL A 12 12.22 2.72 -3.64
CA VAL A 12 12.06 2.57 -5.07
C VAL A 12 13.28 3.15 -5.79
N ARG A 13 13.59 2.64 -6.99
CA ARG A 13 14.75 3.13 -7.74
C ARG A 13 14.57 4.55 -8.22
N ASP A 14 13.39 4.88 -8.71
CA ASP A 14 13.03 6.20 -9.22
C ASP A 14 11.66 6.61 -8.64
N ALA A 15 11.67 7.53 -7.69
CA ALA A 15 10.46 7.92 -6.97
C ALA A 15 9.39 8.55 -7.89
N ARG A 16 9.79 9.26 -8.94
CA ARG A 16 8.84 9.88 -9.88
C ARG A 16 8.15 8.85 -10.76
N LYS A 17 8.91 7.93 -11.35
CA LYS A 17 8.38 6.82 -12.14
C LYS A 17 7.51 5.90 -11.30
N ALA A 18 7.97 5.58 -10.10
CA ALA A 18 7.17 4.80 -9.15
C ALA A 18 5.86 5.50 -8.83
N ALA A 19 5.88 6.81 -8.53
CA ALA A 19 4.66 7.57 -8.26
C ALA A 19 3.65 7.49 -9.42
N ASP A 20 4.10 7.57 -10.66
CA ASP A 20 3.23 7.43 -11.84
C ASP A 20 2.56 6.06 -11.86
N TRP A 21 3.29 5.00 -11.55
CA TRP A 21 2.76 3.65 -11.44
C TRP A 21 1.72 3.53 -10.32
N TYR A 22 2.03 4.03 -9.12
CA TYR A 22 1.10 4.00 -7.97
C TYR A 22 -0.18 4.77 -8.26
N CYS A 23 -0.10 5.91 -8.93
CA CYS A 23 -1.27 6.68 -9.34
C CYS A 23 -2.09 5.94 -10.40
N GLU A 24 -1.44 5.41 -11.43
CA GLU A 24 -2.12 4.72 -12.52
C GLU A 24 -2.73 3.37 -12.10
N LYS A 25 -1.96 2.55 -11.38
CA LYS A 25 -2.35 1.18 -11.06
C LYS A 25 -3.15 1.05 -9.77
N LEU A 26 -2.84 1.85 -8.77
CA LEU A 26 -3.47 1.77 -7.45
C LEU A 26 -4.44 2.93 -7.18
N GLY A 27 -4.47 3.94 -8.04
CA GLY A 27 -5.33 5.10 -7.89
C GLY A 27 -4.90 6.06 -6.79
N PHE A 28 -3.62 6.03 -6.38
CA PHE A 28 -3.11 6.94 -5.38
C PHE A 28 -3.00 8.37 -5.91
N GLU A 29 -2.97 9.33 -5.00
CA GLU A 29 -2.81 10.75 -5.28
C GLU A 29 -1.46 11.22 -4.76
N VAL A 30 -0.76 12.05 -5.55
CA VAL A 30 0.46 12.72 -5.12
C VAL A 30 0.09 13.88 -4.21
N VAL A 31 0.64 13.89 -3.01
CA VAL A 31 0.45 14.97 -2.02
C VAL A 31 1.56 16.00 -2.13
N ALA A 32 2.81 15.55 -2.25
CA ALA A 32 3.98 16.41 -2.33
C ALA A 32 5.14 15.70 -3.03
N ARG A 33 6.06 16.48 -3.59
CA ARG A 33 7.30 16.00 -4.19
C ARG A 33 8.47 16.81 -3.61
N GLU A 34 9.46 16.11 -3.07
CA GLU A 34 10.67 16.71 -2.54
C GLU A 34 11.90 15.91 -2.95
N ARG A 35 12.77 16.46 -3.78
CA ARG A 35 14.00 15.79 -4.25
C ARG A 35 13.73 14.37 -4.74
N HIS A 36 14.18 13.38 -3.96
CA HIS A 36 14.02 11.95 -4.24
C HIS A 36 12.79 11.33 -3.52
N LEU A 37 11.98 12.16 -2.85
CA LEU A 37 10.79 11.73 -2.12
C LEU A 37 9.52 12.11 -2.86
N VAL A 38 8.57 11.21 -2.91
CA VAL A 38 7.21 11.49 -3.37
C VAL A 38 6.22 10.98 -2.33
N PHE A 39 5.42 11.88 -1.80
CA PHE A 39 4.39 11.54 -0.81
C PHE A 39 3.07 11.23 -1.52
N LEU A 40 2.49 10.08 -1.19
CA LEU A 40 1.27 9.56 -1.77
C LEU A 40 0.22 9.28 -0.70
N ARG A 41 -1.03 9.34 -1.09
CA ARG A 41 -2.15 8.85 -0.27
C ARG A 41 -3.15 8.08 -1.12
N PRO A 42 -3.86 7.09 -0.55
CA PRO A 42 -5.03 6.51 -1.19
C PRO A 42 -6.14 7.55 -1.32
N PRO A 43 -7.01 7.45 -2.33
CA PRO A 43 -8.15 8.35 -2.49
C PRO A 43 -9.03 8.39 -1.25
N GLY A 44 -9.44 9.59 -0.84
CA GLY A 44 -10.31 9.78 0.32
C GLY A 44 -9.67 9.54 1.69
N SER A 45 -8.38 9.20 1.73
CA SER A 45 -7.62 9.02 2.98
C SER A 45 -6.77 10.25 3.28
N SER A 46 -6.73 10.67 4.53
CA SER A 46 -5.81 11.71 4.98
C SER A 46 -4.52 11.12 5.56
N LEU A 47 -4.59 9.94 6.17
CA LEU A 47 -3.47 9.26 6.84
C LEU A 47 -3.71 7.74 6.86
N PRO A 48 -2.63 6.92 6.98
CA PRO A 48 -1.23 7.29 6.88
C PRO A 48 -0.83 7.63 5.44
N LEU A 49 0.18 8.47 5.28
CA LEU A 49 0.83 8.72 4.01
C LEU A 49 1.87 7.63 3.74
N ILE A 50 1.98 7.25 2.48
CA ILE A 50 3.12 6.49 1.97
C ILE A 50 4.07 7.48 1.31
N HIS A 51 5.37 7.38 1.56
CA HIS A 51 6.34 8.13 0.80
C HIS A 51 7.31 7.19 0.07
N LEU A 52 7.51 7.45 -1.20
CA LEU A 52 8.45 6.74 -2.03
C LEU A 52 9.82 7.39 -1.88
N CYS A 53 10.80 6.60 -1.44
CA CYS A 53 12.20 7.02 -1.31
C CYS A 53 12.97 6.51 -2.51
N GLY A 54 13.40 7.43 -3.37
CA GLY A 54 14.17 7.10 -4.57
C GLY A 54 15.66 6.94 -4.31
N GLU A 55 16.40 6.51 -5.32
CA GLU A 55 17.86 6.48 -5.30
C GLU A 55 18.43 7.88 -5.06
N GLY A 56 19.37 7.99 -4.15
CA GLY A 56 19.93 9.27 -3.69
C GLY A 56 19.46 9.69 -2.31
N ASP A 57 18.42 9.05 -1.76
CA ASP A 57 18.07 9.14 -0.35
C ASP A 57 18.94 8.20 0.50
N ASP A 58 18.98 8.47 1.78
CA ASP A 58 19.63 7.58 2.74
C ASP A 58 18.73 6.39 3.06
N TRP A 59 18.99 5.26 2.42
CA TRP A 59 18.26 4.02 2.69
C TRP A 59 18.81 3.24 3.89
N GLN A 60 19.84 3.76 4.57
CA GLN A 60 20.44 3.13 5.74
C GLN A 60 20.88 1.67 5.50
N GLY A 61 21.36 1.37 4.29
CA GLY A 61 21.79 0.03 3.90
C GLY A 61 20.70 -0.88 3.36
N ASP A 62 19.43 -0.45 3.38
CA ASP A 62 18.34 -1.16 2.75
C ASP A 62 18.34 -1.00 1.22
N SER A 63 17.53 -1.78 0.55
CA SER A 63 17.31 -1.72 -0.90
C SER A 63 15.84 -1.96 -1.25
N PRO A 64 15.38 -1.52 -2.43
CA PRO A 64 14.04 -1.84 -2.90
C PRO A 64 13.79 -3.35 -3.00
N GLY A 65 12.54 -3.75 -2.81
CA GLY A 65 12.06 -5.12 -3.00
C GLY A 65 11.79 -5.88 -1.71
N GLY A 66 11.07 -6.98 -1.84
CA GLY A 66 10.66 -7.83 -0.74
C GLY A 66 9.38 -7.39 -0.03
N ARG A 67 9.02 -8.11 1.02
CA ARG A 67 7.80 -7.84 1.79
C ARG A 67 7.91 -6.55 2.57
N THR A 68 6.94 -5.67 2.39
CA THR A 68 6.89 -4.38 3.11
C THR A 68 6.22 -4.47 4.47
N GLY A 69 5.38 -5.49 4.68
CA GLY A 69 4.50 -5.57 5.85
C GLY A 69 3.32 -4.59 5.80
N ILE A 70 3.09 -3.95 4.66
CA ILE A 70 1.99 -3.01 4.47
C ILE A 70 0.78 -3.77 3.93
N TRP A 71 -0.36 -3.57 4.60
CA TRP A 71 -1.65 -4.10 4.21
C TRP A 71 -2.54 -2.96 3.76
N PHE A 72 -3.03 -3.04 2.52
CA PHE A 72 -4.04 -2.13 2.02
C PHE A 72 -5.41 -2.73 2.24
N ARG A 73 -6.28 -2.00 2.88
CA ARG A 73 -7.69 -2.34 2.90
C ARG A 73 -8.36 -1.88 1.61
N CYS A 74 -9.47 -2.52 1.29
CA CYS A 74 -10.21 -2.31 0.06
C CYS A 74 -11.63 -1.81 0.37
N GLY A 75 -12.17 -0.98 -0.52
CA GLY A 75 -13.54 -0.50 -0.43
C GLY A 75 -13.76 0.58 0.63
N GLU A 76 -15.01 0.72 1.05
CA GLU A 76 -15.40 1.70 2.05
C GLU A 76 -14.82 1.42 3.43
N THR A 77 -14.64 2.49 4.20
CA THR A 77 -14.12 2.38 5.56
C THR A 77 -15.12 1.70 6.48
N ARG A 78 -14.87 0.44 6.76
CA ARG A 78 -15.52 -0.29 7.84
C ARG A 78 -14.56 -0.43 9.00
N ARG A 79 -15.09 -0.73 10.18
CA ARG A 79 -14.30 -0.96 11.38
C ARG A 79 -14.69 -2.29 11.98
N THR A 80 -13.69 -3.08 12.34
CA THR A 80 -13.87 -4.31 13.13
C THR A 80 -13.33 -4.07 14.52
N GLU A 81 -14.13 -4.35 15.51
CA GLU A 81 -13.71 -4.31 16.90
C GLU A 81 -12.84 -5.53 17.21
N ILE A 82 -11.59 -5.30 17.61
CA ILE A 82 -10.60 -6.35 17.90
C ILE A 82 -10.39 -6.54 19.42
N ALA A 83 -10.79 -5.55 20.20
CA ALA A 83 -10.84 -5.56 21.66
C ALA A 83 -11.83 -4.48 22.10
N PRO A 84 -12.35 -4.52 23.32
CA PRO A 84 -13.32 -3.53 23.80
C PRO A 84 -12.88 -2.09 23.54
N GLY A 85 -13.62 -1.37 22.68
CA GLY A 85 -13.32 0.01 22.29
C GLY A 85 -12.15 0.19 21.31
N VAL A 86 -11.53 -0.90 20.82
CA VAL A 86 -10.39 -0.85 19.88
C VAL A 86 -10.83 -1.36 18.51
N PHE A 87 -10.70 -0.51 17.51
CA PHE A 87 -11.18 -0.80 16.15
C PHE A 87 -10.04 -0.75 15.13
N LEU A 88 -10.07 -1.71 14.20
CA LEU A 88 -9.25 -1.67 12.98
C LEU A 88 -10.10 -1.39 11.76
N PRO A 89 -9.55 -0.66 10.77
CA PRO A 89 -10.15 -0.63 9.44
C PRO A 89 -10.21 -2.04 8.86
N ALA A 90 -11.33 -2.39 8.24
CA ALA A 90 -11.53 -3.71 7.66
C ALA A 90 -12.16 -3.61 6.27
N SER A 91 -11.83 -4.57 5.42
CA SER A 91 -12.48 -4.78 4.12
C SER A 91 -13.53 -5.88 4.24
N THR A 92 -14.54 -5.85 3.37
CA THR A 92 -15.38 -7.02 3.17
C THR A 92 -14.71 -7.99 2.20
N PRO A 93 -15.03 -9.30 2.23
CA PRO A 93 -14.55 -10.25 1.23
C PRO A 93 -14.83 -9.80 -0.21
N ARG A 94 -15.99 -9.19 -0.43
CA ARG A 94 -16.40 -8.65 -1.73
C ARG A 94 -15.51 -7.48 -2.18
N ASP A 95 -15.13 -6.60 -1.26
CA ASP A 95 -14.25 -5.47 -1.56
C ASP A 95 -12.85 -5.96 -1.95
N VAL A 96 -12.34 -6.97 -1.24
CA VAL A 96 -11.04 -7.58 -1.57
C VAL A 96 -11.07 -8.27 -2.93
N GLU A 97 -12.14 -9.02 -3.23
CA GLU A 97 -12.32 -9.64 -4.55
C GLU A 97 -12.38 -8.59 -5.67
N HIS A 98 -13.08 -7.49 -5.43
CA HIS A 98 -13.18 -6.41 -6.41
C HIS A 98 -11.80 -5.78 -6.65
N ALA A 99 -11.09 -5.40 -5.59
CA ALA A 99 -9.74 -4.83 -5.69
C ALA A 99 -8.77 -5.79 -6.40
N TYR A 100 -8.81 -7.07 -6.07
CA TYR A 100 -8.00 -8.10 -6.73
C TYR A 100 -8.25 -8.14 -8.24
N ARG A 101 -9.51 -8.14 -8.67
CA ARG A 101 -9.86 -8.14 -10.10
C ARG A 101 -9.39 -6.87 -10.81
N GLU A 102 -9.54 -5.72 -10.16
CA GLU A 102 -9.06 -4.43 -10.68
C GLU A 102 -7.54 -4.41 -10.85
N LEU A 103 -6.79 -4.85 -9.83
CA LEU A 103 -5.33 -4.93 -9.92
C LEU A 103 -4.90 -5.85 -11.07
N LYS A 104 -5.52 -7.00 -11.20
CA LYS A 104 -5.24 -7.97 -12.27
C LYS A 104 -5.58 -7.39 -13.65
N ALA A 105 -6.72 -6.71 -13.80
CA ALA A 105 -7.12 -6.06 -15.05
C ALA A 105 -6.17 -4.93 -15.46
N ARG A 106 -5.56 -4.25 -14.50
CA ARG A 106 -4.57 -3.20 -14.74
C ARG A 106 -3.15 -3.73 -14.98
N GLY A 107 -2.97 -5.04 -14.99
CA GLY A 107 -1.68 -5.67 -15.23
C GLY A 107 -0.71 -5.63 -14.04
N VAL A 108 -1.20 -5.44 -12.82
CA VAL A 108 -0.39 -5.52 -11.62
C VAL A 108 0.03 -6.98 -11.38
N GLU A 109 1.30 -7.19 -11.06
CA GLU A 109 1.84 -8.53 -10.76
C GLU A 109 1.28 -9.06 -9.45
N LEU A 110 0.62 -10.21 -9.48
CA LEU A 110 0.13 -10.93 -8.31
C LEU A 110 1.17 -11.96 -7.87
N VAL A 111 1.68 -11.79 -6.66
CA VAL A 111 2.63 -12.73 -6.03
C VAL A 111 1.87 -13.88 -5.41
N GLN A 112 0.73 -13.59 -4.78
CA GLN A 112 -0.20 -14.56 -4.24
C GLN A 112 -1.60 -14.26 -4.73
N GLU A 113 -2.21 -15.23 -5.37
CA GLU A 113 -3.59 -15.15 -5.85
C GLU A 113 -4.57 -15.04 -4.68
N LEU A 114 -5.79 -14.61 -4.99
CA LEU A 114 -6.84 -14.45 -3.99
C LEU A 114 -7.05 -15.75 -3.21
N THR A 115 -6.91 -15.68 -1.90
CA THR A 115 -6.94 -16.82 -0.99
C THR A 115 -7.86 -16.53 0.19
N ASP A 116 -8.63 -17.54 0.60
CA ASP A 116 -9.37 -17.48 1.86
C ASP A 116 -8.42 -17.76 3.02
N THR A 117 -8.52 -16.92 4.03
CA THR A 117 -7.80 -17.08 5.30
C THR A 117 -8.81 -17.25 6.44
N GLY A 118 -8.32 -17.58 7.63
CA GLY A 118 -9.19 -17.61 8.83
C GLY A 118 -9.76 -16.22 9.21
N TRP A 119 -9.26 -15.16 8.59
CA TRP A 119 -9.63 -13.77 8.87
C TRP A 119 -10.38 -13.09 7.70
N GLY A 120 -10.51 -13.76 6.57
CA GLY A 120 -11.13 -13.24 5.37
C GLY A 120 -10.33 -13.57 4.11
N LYS A 121 -10.52 -12.79 3.07
CA LYS A 121 -9.78 -12.95 1.81
C LYS A 121 -8.53 -12.07 1.80
N MET A 122 -7.49 -12.56 1.14
CA MET A 122 -6.26 -11.80 0.93
C MET A 122 -5.63 -12.12 -0.42
N ALA A 123 -4.82 -11.21 -0.92
CA ALA A 123 -3.91 -11.42 -2.03
C ALA A 123 -2.65 -10.59 -1.81
N VAL A 124 -1.57 -10.93 -2.50
CA VAL A 124 -0.31 -10.19 -2.46
C VAL A 124 0.05 -9.74 -3.86
N PHE A 125 0.36 -8.48 -4.02
CA PHE A 125 0.83 -7.92 -5.28
C PHE A 125 2.20 -7.28 -5.13
N ARG A 126 2.84 -6.99 -6.26
CA ARG A 126 4.19 -6.45 -6.31
C ARG A 126 4.21 -5.19 -7.16
N ASP A 127 4.96 -4.18 -6.71
CA ASP A 127 5.28 -3.02 -7.53
C ASP A 127 6.45 -3.30 -8.49
N PRO A 128 6.79 -2.38 -9.43
CA PRO A 128 7.90 -2.59 -10.38
C PRO A 128 9.28 -2.72 -9.73
N ASP A 129 9.45 -2.25 -8.50
CA ASP A 129 10.70 -2.35 -7.74
C ASP A 129 10.80 -3.64 -6.91
N GLY A 130 9.78 -4.49 -7.00
CA GLY A 130 9.71 -5.76 -6.27
C GLY A 130 9.19 -5.64 -4.85
N ASN A 131 8.68 -4.48 -4.44
CA ASN A 131 8.03 -4.32 -3.14
C ASN A 131 6.69 -5.04 -3.11
N GLU A 132 6.46 -5.85 -2.09
CA GLU A 132 5.27 -6.67 -1.97
C GLU A 132 4.31 -6.09 -0.93
N PHE A 133 3.04 -6.04 -1.30
CA PHE A 133 1.95 -5.52 -0.49
C PHE A 133 0.81 -6.51 -0.42
N GLU A 134 0.13 -6.52 0.71
CA GLU A 134 -1.07 -7.32 0.90
C GLU A 134 -2.33 -6.46 0.72
N ILE A 135 -3.36 -7.03 0.13
CA ILE A 135 -4.73 -6.55 0.22
C ILE A 135 -5.55 -7.53 1.04
N SER A 136 -6.30 -7.00 1.99
CA SER A 136 -7.14 -7.81 2.86
C SER A 136 -8.31 -7.03 3.44
#